data_ec54b86e7f500ab4df4a4cd2ee92a8ec
#
_entry.id   ec54b86e7f500ab4df4a4cd2ee92a8ec
#
_cell.length_a   1.000
_cell.length_b   1.000
_cell.length_c   1.000
_cell.angle_alpha   90.00
_cell.angle_beta   90.00
_cell.angle_gamma   90.00
#
_symmetry.space_group_name_H-M   'P 1'
#
loop_
_entity.id
_entity.type
_entity.pdbx_description
1 polymer ?
#
loop_
_entity_poly.entity_id
_entity_poly.type
_entity_poly.pdbx_seq_one_letter_code
_entity_poly.pdbx_strand_id
1 'polypeptide(L)'
;MCIRDSLGRFQPVHKGHALMIQAADVWRIENASEESLIIAIGSSNQPPSIRNPWSSEERTVMLRVWLDSAGIEATIVSIPDIEDPPKWVSHAEKYHGGAGSIFTTDVGTAELYESSGWPVIMGELEHRESYEGWRVRATAQMLSTVYDEDAVRSVMGASVPDEVVSHMLEEGSLGRLAFMGEGGEPVG
;
A
#
# COMPACT_ATOMS: atom_id res chain seq x y z
N MET A 1 1.49 -11.91 -19.80
CA MET A 1 0.93 -10.58 -19.41
C MET A 1 0.79 -10.61 -17.91
N CYS A 2 1.16 -9.60 -17.15
CA CYS A 2 1.03 -9.60 -15.68
C CYS A 2 -0.01 -8.55 -15.29
N ILE A 3 -0.82 -8.84 -14.27
CA ILE A 3 -1.68 -7.82 -13.67
C ILE A 3 -0.86 -7.14 -12.59
N ARG A 4 -0.77 -5.82 -12.69
CA ARG A 4 -0.04 -5.01 -11.75
C ARG A 4 -1.03 -4.21 -10.95
N ASP A 5 -1.12 -4.56 -9.68
CA ASP A 5 -1.90 -3.79 -8.76
C ASP A 5 -1.19 -2.50 -8.40
N SER A 6 -2.00 -1.58 -8.00
CA SER A 6 -1.69 -0.19 -7.81
C SER A 6 -0.38 0.08 -7.08
N LEU A 7 0.17 1.16 -7.49
CA LEU A 7 1.18 1.91 -6.80
C LEU A 7 0.61 2.43 -5.48
N GLY A 8 0.98 1.79 -4.39
CA GLY A 8 0.63 2.23 -3.06
C GLY A 8 1.87 2.54 -2.23
N ARG A 9 1.78 3.55 -1.35
CA ARG A 9 2.83 3.76 -0.35
C ARG A 9 2.77 2.72 0.76
N PHE A 10 1.61 2.13 1.04
CA PHE A 10 1.39 1.14 2.10
C PHE A 10 1.94 1.57 3.46
N GLN A 11 1.60 2.76 3.90
CA GLN A 11 2.11 3.40 5.12
C GLN A 11 1.02 3.59 6.20
N PRO A 12 0.62 2.52 6.92
CA PRO A 12 0.89 1.09 6.70
C PRO A 12 -0.06 0.47 5.67
N VAL A 13 0.02 -0.85 5.50
CA VAL A 13 -1.03 -1.62 4.83
C VAL A 13 -2.33 -1.45 5.63
N HIS A 14 -3.41 -1.05 4.97
CA HIS A 14 -4.73 -0.85 5.59
C HIS A 14 -5.83 -1.54 4.79
N LYS A 15 -7.04 -1.63 5.36
CA LYS A 15 -8.16 -2.37 4.75
C LYS A 15 -8.53 -1.88 3.35
N GLY A 16 -8.33 -0.60 3.04
CA GLY A 16 -8.51 -0.09 1.68
C GLY A 16 -7.53 -0.70 0.67
N HIS A 17 -6.26 -0.88 1.07
CA HIS A 17 -5.30 -1.61 0.24
C HIS A 17 -5.69 -3.08 0.10
N ALA A 18 -6.10 -3.72 1.21
CA ALA A 18 -6.52 -5.11 1.20
C ALA A 18 -7.69 -5.37 0.23
N LEU A 19 -8.73 -4.53 0.29
CA LEU A 19 -9.88 -4.61 -0.61
C LEU A 19 -9.48 -4.43 -2.08
N MET A 20 -8.60 -3.48 -2.36
CA MET A 20 -8.12 -3.22 -3.71
C MET A 20 -7.32 -4.41 -4.27
N ILE A 21 -6.40 -4.98 -3.48
CA ILE A 21 -5.61 -6.14 -3.89
C ILE A 21 -6.51 -7.37 -4.09
N GLN A 22 -7.50 -7.59 -3.20
CA GLN A 22 -8.48 -8.66 -3.38
C GLN A 22 -9.29 -8.49 -4.66
N ALA A 23 -9.74 -7.27 -4.97
CA ALA A 23 -10.47 -6.99 -6.22
C ALA A 23 -9.59 -7.24 -7.46
N ALA A 24 -8.31 -6.86 -7.41
CA ALA A 24 -7.36 -7.13 -8.47
C ALA A 24 -7.11 -8.63 -8.67
N ASP A 25 -6.98 -9.39 -7.58
CA ASP A 25 -6.78 -10.85 -7.66
C ASP A 25 -8.03 -11.58 -8.18
N VAL A 26 -9.23 -11.18 -7.74
CA VAL A 26 -10.49 -11.70 -8.29
C VAL A 26 -10.57 -11.43 -9.79
N TRP A 27 -10.32 -10.19 -10.21
CA TRP A 27 -10.32 -9.83 -11.62
C TRP A 27 -9.30 -10.67 -12.42
N ARG A 28 -8.09 -10.86 -11.87
CA ARG A 28 -7.04 -11.70 -12.46
C ARG A 28 -7.52 -13.14 -12.65
N ILE A 29 -8.08 -13.75 -11.63
CA ILE A 29 -8.56 -15.14 -11.68
C ILE A 29 -9.63 -15.31 -12.77
N GLU A 30 -10.53 -14.34 -12.90
CA GLU A 30 -11.65 -14.39 -13.85
C GLU A 30 -11.23 -14.11 -15.29
N ASN A 31 -10.25 -13.25 -15.51
CA ASN A 31 -9.94 -12.71 -16.84
C ASN A 31 -8.52 -13.09 -17.35
N ALA A 32 -7.61 -13.46 -16.48
CA ALA A 32 -6.20 -13.68 -16.79
C ALA A 32 -5.52 -14.64 -15.82
N SER A 33 -6.11 -15.82 -15.59
CA SER A 33 -5.69 -16.77 -14.54
C SER A 33 -4.24 -17.26 -14.65
N GLU A 34 -3.67 -17.24 -15.85
CA GLU A 34 -2.25 -17.62 -16.09
C GLU A 34 -1.27 -16.48 -15.74
N GLU A 35 -1.79 -15.31 -15.40
CA GLU A 35 -0.98 -14.14 -15.11
C GLU A 35 -0.64 -14.03 -13.61
N SER A 36 0.53 -13.48 -13.31
CA SER A 36 0.95 -13.22 -11.94
C SER A 36 0.50 -11.84 -11.46
N LEU A 37 0.16 -11.74 -10.20
CA LEU A 37 -0.11 -10.47 -9.52
C LEU A 37 1.21 -9.84 -9.06
N ILE A 38 1.39 -8.55 -9.32
CA ILE A 38 2.55 -7.78 -8.85
C ILE A 38 2.06 -6.57 -8.06
N ILE A 39 2.51 -6.45 -6.82
CA ILE A 39 2.21 -5.32 -5.94
C ILE A 39 3.44 -4.41 -5.89
N ALA A 40 3.26 -3.14 -6.23
CA ALA A 40 4.35 -2.17 -6.27
C ALA A 40 4.29 -1.21 -5.07
N ILE A 41 5.32 -1.25 -4.23
CA ILE A 41 5.53 -0.32 -3.11
C ILE A 41 6.23 0.92 -3.63
N GLY A 42 5.52 2.03 -3.73
CA GLY A 42 6.09 3.32 -4.11
C GLY A 42 6.90 3.98 -2.98
N SER A 43 7.61 5.05 -3.33
CA SER A 43 8.38 5.87 -2.38
C SER A 43 9.34 5.03 -1.51
N SER A 44 10.02 4.05 -2.14
CA SER A 44 10.87 3.13 -1.39
C SER A 44 12.18 3.77 -0.89
N ASN A 45 12.59 4.89 -1.48
CA ASN A 45 13.78 5.66 -1.14
C ASN A 45 13.51 6.86 -0.23
N GLN A 46 12.26 7.06 0.22
CA GLN A 46 11.94 8.20 1.08
C GLN A 46 12.47 7.98 2.49
N PRO A 47 13.07 9.01 3.10
CA PRO A 47 13.57 8.93 4.47
C PRO A 47 12.42 8.79 5.49
N PRO A 48 12.72 8.23 6.68
CA PRO A 48 11.73 8.13 7.74
C PRO A 48 11.14 9.51 8.10
N SER A 49 9.82 9.57 8.15
CA SER A 49 9.06 10.77 8.52
C SER A 49 7.65 10.35 8.94
N ILE A 50 6.85 11.27 9.46
CA ILE A 50 5.44 10.97 9.79
C ILE A 50 4.64 10.54 8.56
N ARG A 51 5.05 10.94 7.36
CA ARG A 51 4.44 10.49 6.10
C ARG A 51 4.91 9.09 5.68
N ASN A 52 6.14 8.73 6.05
CA ASN A 52 6.79 7.47 5.69
C ASN A 52 7.42 6.84 6.94
N PRO A 53 6.60 6.43 7.94
CA PRO A 53 7.14 5.91 9.21
C PRO A 53 7.77 4.54 9.07
N TRP A 54 7.40 3.77 8.06
CA TRP A 54 7.90 2.41 7.83
C TRP A 54 8.74 2.35 6.56
N SER A 55 9.87 1.67 6.66
CA SER A 55 10.77 1.42 5.53
C SER A 55 10.10 0.57 4.44
N SER A 56 10.73 0.47 3.28
CA SER A 56 10.27 -0.40 2.21
C SER A 56 10.22 -1.87 2.62
N GLU A 57 11.21 -2.31 3.39
CA GLU A 57 11.33 -3.67 3.91
C GLU A 57 10.21 -3.98 4.90
N GLU A 58 9.93 -3.09 5.85
CA GLU A 58 8.85 -3.24 6.81
C GLU A 58 7.48 -3.32 6.13
N ARG A 59 7.25 -2.47 5.13
CA ARG A 59 6.00 -2.50 4.35
C ARG A 59 5.86 -3.79 3.54
N THR A 60 6.99 -4.31 3.02
CA THR A 60 7.02 -5.60 2.34
C THR A 60 6.61 -6.73 3.28
N VAL A 61 7.11 -6.73 4.52
CA VAL A 61 6.72 -7.74 5.52
C VAL A 61 5.25 -7.61 5.89
N MET A 62 4.74 -6.39 6.12
CA MET A 62 3.31 -6.15 6.39
C MET A 62 2.41 -6.68 5.26
N LEU A 63 2.80 -6.46 3.99
CA LEU A 63 2.10 -7.02 2.84
C LEU A 63 2.15 -8.54 2.83
N ARG A 64 3.31 -9.15 3.09
CA ARG A 64 3.45 -10.61 3.12
C ARG A 64 2.56 -11.25 4.18
N VAL A 65 2.61 -10.75 5.41
CA VAL A 65 1.79 -11.27 6.51
C VAL A 65 0.29 -11.24 6.15
N TRP A 66 -0.17 -10.16 5.54
CA TRP A 66 -1.55 -10.07 5.10
C TRP A 66 -1.87 -10.96 3.89
N LEU A 67 -1.01 -11.00 2.88
CA LEU A 67 -1.19 -11.83 1.68
C LEU A 67 -1.26 -13.32 2.04
N ASP A 68 -0.37 -13.76 2.93
CA ASP A 68 -0.34 -15.16 3.41
C ASP A 68 -1.65 -15.52 4.11
N SER A 69 -2.18 -14.61 4.96
CA SER A 69 -3.48 -14.79 5.63
C SER A 69 -4.65 -14.79 4.63
N ALA A 70 -4.60 -13.96 3.62
CA ALA A 70 -5.63 -13.87 2.58
C ALA A 70 -5.56 -15.01 1.54
N GLY A 71 -4.48 -15.80 1.52
CA GLY A 71 -4.25 -16.84 0.53
C GLY A 71 -4.00 -16.31 -0.89
N ILE A 72 -3.44 -15.10 -1.01
CA ILE A 72 -3.17 -14.44 -2.28
C ILE A 72 -1.67 -14.55 -2.61
N GLU A 73 -1.34 -15.13 -3.75
CA GLU A 73 0.01 -15.19 -4.26
C GLU A 73 0.34 -13.94 -5.08
N ALA A 74 1.35 -13.18 -4.65
CA ALA A 74 1.80 -12.00 -5.35
C ALA A 74 3.32 -11.79 -5.25
N THR A 75 3.89 -11.17 -6.28
CA THR A 75 5.25 -10.63 -6.24
C THR A 75 5.21 -9.20 -5.75
N ILE A 76 6.03 -8.86 -4.76
CA ILE A 76 6.14 -7.50 -4.24
C ILE A 76 7.42 -6.88 -4.80
N VAL A 77 7.31 -5.68 -5.37
CA VAL A 77 8.43 -4.89 -5.87
C VAL A 77 8.46 -3.52 -5.20
N SER A 78 9.64 -2.99 -4.94
CA SER A 78 9.82 -1.66 -4.35
C SER A 78 10.34 -0.68 -5.40
N ILE A 79 9.63 0.43 -5.58
CA ILE A 79 9.94 1.44 -6.59
C ILE A 79 10.37 2.74 -5.90
N PRO A 80 11.60 3.20 -6.10
CA PRO A 80 12.03 4.49 -5.59
C PRO A 80 11.38 5.64 -6.38
N ASP A 81 11.08 6.74 -5.71
CA ASP A 81 10.63 7.96 -6.37
C ASP A 81 11.76 8.58 -7.20
N ILE A 82 11.36 9.23 -8.29
CA ILE A 82 12.24 10.06 -9.10
C ILE A 82 11.64 11.47 -9.24
N GLU A 83 12.50 12.48 -9.36
CA GLU A 83 12.10 13.89 -9.54
C GLU A 83 11.79 14.23 -11.02
N ASP A 84 11.24 13.28 -11.77
CA ASP A 84 10.92 13.43 -13.18
C ASP A 84 9.56 12.75 -13.50
N PRO A 85 8.44 13.42 -13.17
CA PRO A 85 7.10 12.84 -13.34
C PRO A 85 6.83 12.31 -14.76
N PRO A 86 7.25 12.98 -15.85
CA PRO A 86 7.06 12.46 -17.20
C PRO A 86 7.73 11.11 -17.49
N LYS A 87 8.78 10.78 -16.75
CA LYS A 87 9.51 9.51 -16.91
C LYS A 87 9.11 8.46 -15.87
N TRP A 88 8.12 8.76 -15.04
CA TRP A 88 7.81 7.91 -13.90
C TRP A 88 7.40 6.50 -14.34
N VAL A 89 6.52 6.35 -15.35
CA VAL A 89 6.07 5.03 -15.82
C VAL A 89 7.24 4.23 -16.40
N SER A 90 8.07 4.82 -17.25
CA SER A 90 9.25 4.15 -17.81
C SER A 90 10.31 3.80 -16.76
N HIS A 91 10.34 4.53 -15.63
CA HIS A 91 11.13 4.18 -14.48
C HIS A 91 10.54 2.99 -13.73
N ALA A 92 9.24 2.99 -13.46
CA ALA A 92 8.52 1.93 -12.76
C ALA A 92 8.58 0.60 -13.52
N GLU A 93 8.56 0.62 -14.86
CA GLU A 93 8.72 -0.55 -15.72
C GLU A 93 10.01 -1.34 -15.48
N LYS A 94 11.06 -0.71 -14.98
CA LYS A 94 12.32 -1.39 -14.64
C LYS A 94 12.18 -2.35 -13.46
N TYR A 95 11.16 -2.13 -12.63
CA TYR A 95 10.89 -2.89 -11.41
C TYR A 95 9.76 -3.90 -11.60
N HIS A 96 8.69 -3.49 -12.23
CA HIS A 96 7.55 -4.35 -12.47
C HIS A 96 7.47 -4.92 -13.88
N GLY A 97 8.39 -4.55 -14.78
CA GLY A 97 8.44 -5.00 -16.19
C GLY A 97 7.51 -4.18 -17.11
N GLY A 98 7.73 -4.28 -18.41
CA GLY A 98 7.09 -3.46 -19.44
C GLY A 98 5.83 -4.06 -20.10
N ALA A 99 5.25 -5.16 -19.59
CA ALA A 99 4.08 -5.79 -20.21
C ALA A 99 3.04 -6.20 -19.15
N GLY A 100 1.77 -5.95 -19.40
CA GLY A 100 0.65 -6.30 -18.53
C GLY A 100 -0.44 -5.25 -18.49
N SER A 101 -1.31 -5.31 -17.48
CA SER A 101 -2.34 -4.32 -17.22
C SER A 101 -2.17 -3.75 -15.81
N ILE A 102 -2.54 -2.50 -15.64
CA ILE A 102 -2.59 -1.86 -14.31
C ILE A 102 -4.00 -1.98 -13.78
N PHE A 103 -4.14 -2.48 -12.55
CA PHE A 103 -5.38 -2.39 -11.80
C PHE A 103 -5.22 -1.26 -10.78
N THR A 104 -6.12 -0.29 -10.77
CA THR A 104 -6.04 0.84 -9.83
C THR A 104 -7.43 1.38 -9.50
N THR A 105 -7.52 2.03 -8.35
CA THR A 105 -8.70 2.78 -7.90
C THR A 105 -8.41 4.28 -7.88
N ASP A 106 -7.21 4.69 -8.28
CA ASP A 106 -6.75 6.07 -8.29
C ASP A 106 -6.74 6.62 -9.72
N VAL A 107 -7.52 7.69 -9.93
CA VAL A 107 -7.67 8.31 -11.27
C VAL A 107 -6.34 8.86 -11.76
N GLY A 108 -5.53 9.47 -10.88
CA GLY A 108 -4.24 10.03 -11.29
C GLY A 108 -3.26 8.95 -11.76
N THR A 109 -3.23 7.81 -11.08
CA THR A 109 -2.46 6.64 -11.52
C THR A 109 -2.96 6.10 -12.84
N ALA A 110 -4.29 6.00 -13.03
CA ALA A 110 -4.88 5.55 -14.27
C ALA A 110 -4.46 6.43 -15.46
N GLU A 111 -4.65 7.75 -15.35
CA GLU A 111 -4.28 8.71 -16.39
C GLU A 111 -2.80 8.65 -16.75
N LEU A 112 -1.94 8.49 -15.73
CA LEU A 112 -0.50 8.41 -15.91
C LEU A 112 -0.09 7.18 -16.74
N TYR A 113 -0.65 6.01 -16.43
CA TYR A 113 -0.35 4.78 -17.17
C TYR A 113 -1.03 4.73 -18.53
N GLU A 114 -2.28 5.19 -18.67
CA GLU A 114 -2.98 5.30 -19.95
C GLU A 114 -2.22 6.20 -20.93
N SER A 115 -1.72 7.35 -20.45
CA SER A 115 -0.92 8.28 -21.27
C SER A 115 0.38 7.65 -21.78
N SER A 116 0.86 6.62 -21.09
CA SER A 116 2.04 5.83 -21.46
C SER A 116 1.70 4.58 -22.28
N GLY A 117 0.43 4.41 -22.66
CA GLY A 117 -0.03 3.31 -23.53
C GLY A 117 -0.31 2.00 -22.78
N TRP A 118 -0.44 2.02 -21.45
CA TRP A 118 -0.76 0.83 -20.66
C TRP A 118 -2.26 0.57 -20.63
N PRO A 119 -2.70 -0.69 -20.74
CA PRO A 119 -4.06 -1.07 -20.39
C PRO A 119 -4.32 -0.83 -18.89
N VAL A 120 -5.39 -0.12 -18.59
CA VAL A 120 -5.79 0.18 -17.21
C VAL A 120 -7.16 -0.41 -16.92
N ILE A 121 -7.28 -1.03 -15.76
CA ILE A 121 -8.51 -1.59 -15.20
C ILE A 121 -8.85 -0.74 -13.97
N MET A 122 -9.95 0.01 -14.06
CA MET A 122 -10.44 0.79 -12.92
C MET A 122 -11.26 -0.10 -12.00
N GLY A 123 -10.77 -0.27 -10.78
CA GLY A 123 -11.53 -0.91 -9.70
C GLY A 123 -12.44 0.09 -9.00
N GLU A 124 -13.60 -0.37 -8.57
CA GLU A 124 -14.47 0.40 -7.68
C GLU A 124 -14.17 0.02 -6.22
N LEU A 125 -13.93 1.01 -5.38
CA LEU A 125 -13.79 0.83 -3.94
C LEU A 125 -14.94 1.53 -3.23
N GLU A 126 -15.80 0.74 -2.61
CA GLU A 126 -16.78 1.26 -1.66
C GLU A 126 -16.06 1.77 -0.40
N HIS A 127 -16.56 2.86 0.18
CA HIS A 127 -16.04 3.44 1.44
C HIS A 127 -14.57 3.89 1.41
N ARG A 128 -14.04 4.30 0.26
CA ARG A 128 -12.66 4.80 0.12
C ARG A 128 -12.28 5.86 1.19
N GLU A 129 -13.22 6.75 1.54
CA GLU A 129 -13.02 7.82 2.53
C GLU A 129 -12.71 7.29 3.94
N SER A 130 -13.13 6.05 4.24
CA SER A 130 -12.88 5.43 5.55
C SER A 130 -11.44 4.91 5.70
N TYR A 131 -10.70 4.78 4.60
CA TYR A 131 -9.38 4.14 4.57
C TYR A 131 -8.29 5.07 4.03
N GLU A 132 -8.37 6.36 4.34
CA GLU A 132 -7.32 7.31 3.97
C GLU A 132 -6.05 7.08 4.79
N GLY A 133 -4.93 6.85 4.11
CA GLY A 133 -3.67 6.49 4.77
C GLY A 133 -3.19 7.52 5.81
N TRP A 134 -3.48 8.80 5.64
CA TRP A 134 -3.13 9.82 6.63
C TRP A 134 -3.93 9.65 7.94
N ARG A 135 -5.22 9.26 7.86
CA ARG A 135 -6.04 8.98 9.06
C ARG A 135 -5.50 7.77 9.82
N VAL A 136 -5.13 6.72 9.08
CA VAL A 136 -4.53 5.51 9.68
C VAL A 136 -3.23 5.87 10.40
N ARG A 137 -2.36 6.70 9.79
CA ARG A 137 -1.12 7.16 10.43
C ARG A 137 -1.36 8.05 11.65
N ALA A 138 -2.33 8.96 11.59
CA ALA A 138 -2.71 9.78 12.74
C ALA A 138 -3.21 8.92 13.90
N THR A 139 -4.03 7.89 13.63
CA THR A 139 -4.48 6.93 14.64
C THR A 139 -3.30 6.15 15.22
N ALA A 140 -2.41 5.65 14.37
CA ALA A 140 -1.20 4.94 14.80
C ALA A 140 -0.30 5.83 15.68
N GLN A 141 -0.16 7.12 15.34
CA GLN A 141 0.60 8.07 16.15
C GLN A 141 -0.03 8.30 17.51
N MET A 142 -1.35 8.46 17.58
CA MET A 142 -2.06 8.60 18.86
C MET A 142 -1.87 7.36 19.75
N LEU A 143 -1.80 6.19 19.16
CA LEU A 143 -1.62 4.92 19.87
C LEU A 143 -0.16 4.56 20.18
N SER A 144 0.79 5.32 19.65
CA SER A 144 2.23 5.02 19.77
C SER A 144 2.77 5.02 21.21
N THR A 145 2.05 5.63 22.15
CA THR A 145 2.37 5.67 23.59
C THR A 145 1.39 4.85 24.45
N VAL A 146 0.48 4.11 23.82
CA VAL A 146 -0.48 3.25 24.52
C VAL A 146 0.13 1.86 24.67
N TYR A 147 0.24 1.39 25.94
CA TYR A 147 0.84 0.10 26.27
C TYR A 147 -0.18 -1.04 26.38
N ASP A 148 -1.46 -0.73 26.35
CA ASP A 148 -2.54 -1.71 26.33
C ASP A 148 -2.73 -2.22 24.88
N GLU A 149 -2.18 -3.41 24.62
CA GLU A 149 -2.24 -4.03 23.31
C GLU A 149 -3.67 -4.31 22.85
N ASP A 150 -4.57 -4.67 23.75
CA ASP A 150 -5.97 -4.95 23.41
C ASP A 150 -6.67 -3.65 22.96
N ALA A 151 -6.37 -2.54 23.60
CA ALA A 151 -6.86 -1.23 23.17
C ALA A 151 -6.29 -0.84 21.81
N VAL A 152 -4.99 -1.06 21.57
CA VAL A 152 -4.35 -0.80 20.27
C VAL A 152 -4.98 -1.66 19.18
N ARG A 153 -5.15 -2.97 19.42
CA ARG A 153 -5.80 -3.90 18.46
C ARG A 153 -7.23 -3.48 18.13
N SER A 154 -7.99 -3.11 19.13
CA SER A 154 -9.39 -2.68 18.96
C SER A 154 -9.50 -1.44 18.08
N VAL A 155 -8.64 -0.43 18.29
CA VAL A 155 -8.71 0.84 17.56
C VAL A 155 -8.09 0.73 16.17
N MET A 156 -6.88 0.15 16.06
CA MET A 156 -6.22 -0.04 14.75
C MET A 156 -6.97 -1.00 13.85
N GLY A 157 -7.53 -2.07 14.42
CA GLY A 157 -8.29 -3.10 13.69
C GLY A 157 -9.55 -2.56 12.99
N ALA A 158 -10.00 -1.34 13.30
CA ALA A 158 -11.05 -0.69 12.53
C ALA A 158 -10.63 -0.40 11.07
N SER A 159 -9.35 -0.08 10.84
CA SER A 159 -8.83 0.34 9.54
C SER A 159 -7.66 -0.48 9.00
N VAL A 160 -6.97 -1.25 9.85
CA VAL A 160 -5.81 -2.08 9.51
C VAL A 160 -6.19 -3.56 9.66
N PRO A 161 -5.77 -4.47 8.78
CA PRO A 161 -5.97 -5.91 8.96
C PRO A 161 -5.32 -6.41 10.26
N ASP A 162 -5.97 -7.35 10.94
CA ASP A 162 -5.56 -7.82 12.27
C ASP A 162 -4.15 -8.43 12.29
N GLU A 163 -3.77 -9.12 11.23
CA GLU A 163 -2.45 -9.72 11.06
C GLU A 163 -1.35 -8.64 10.98
N VAL A 164 -1.65 -7.54 10.29
CA VAL A 164 -0.74 -6.40 10.19
C VAL A 164 -0.63 -5.70 11.54
N VAL A 165 -1.73 -5.51 12.26
CA VAL A 165 -1.71 -4.94 13.63
C VAL A 165 -0.86 -5.82 14.56
N SER A 166 -1.06 -7.15 14.50
CA SER A 166 -0.30 -8.11 15.30
C SER A 166 1.20 -8.00 15.02
N HIS A 167 1.58 -7.99 13.75
CA HIS A 167 2.98 -7.81 13.34
C HIS A 167 3.55 -6.46 13.82
N MET A 168 2.80 -5.37 13.70
CA MET A 168 3.25 -4.04 14.16
C MET A 168 3.49 -3.98 15.66
N LEU A 169 2.68 -4.70 16.47
CA LEU A 169 2.85 -4.81 17.92
C LEU A 169 4.05 -5.68 18.27
N GLU A 170 4.21 -6.84 17.65
CA GLU A 170 5.34 -7.75 17.86
C GLU A 170 6.68 -7.08 17.57
N GLU A 171 6.76 -6.30 16.50
CA GLU A 171 7.96 -5.54 16.12
C GLU A 171 8.14 -4.22 16.91
N GLY A 172 7.15 -3.82 17.71
CA GLY A 172 7.17 -2.55 18.43
C GLY A 172 7.24 -1.33 17.51
N SER A 173 6.81 -1.49 16.25
CA SER A 173 7.02 -0.50 15.20
C SER A 173 6.18 0.78 15.36
N LEU A 174 5.12 0.74 16.18
CA LEU A 174 4.30 1.91 16.51
C LEU A 174 5.04 2.93 17.38
N GLY A 175 5.87 2.49 18.33
CA GLY A 175 6.53 3.36 19.30
C GLY A 175 7.38 4.46 18.68
N ARG A 176 7.91 4.25 17.46
CA ARG A 176 8.72 5.25 16.76
C ARG A 176 7.93 6.50 16.39
N LEU A 177 6.60 6.38 16.17
CA LEU A 177 5.77 7.52 15.77
C LEU A 177 5.65 8.56 16.87
N ALA A 178 5.83 8.19 18.14
CA ALA A 178 5.86 9.13 19.26
C ALA A 178 6.98 10.18 19.15
N PHE A 179 8.06 9.83 18.45
CA PHE A 179 9.24 10.68 18.28
C PHE A 179 9.32 11.35 16.91
N MET A 180 8.38 11.05 16.02
CA MET A 180 8.28 11.72 14.73
C MET A 180 7.51 13.02 14.91
N GLY A 181 8.19 14.17 14.72
CA GLY A 181 7.61 15.50 14.89
C GLY A 181 6.38 15.72 14.00
N GLU A 182 5.52 16.63 14.42
CA GLU A 182 4.32 17.08 13.70
C GLU A 182 4.69 17.78 12.39
N GLY A 183 5.06 17.01 11.40
CA GLY A 183 5.00 17.45 10.01
C GLY A 183 3.56 17.30 9.56
N GLY A 184 2.72 18.33 9.76
CA GLY A 184 1.34 18.30 9.33
C GLY A 184 1.23 17.85 7.88
N GLU A 185 0.51 16.77 7.60
CA GLU A 185 0.15 16.42 6.23
C GLU A 185 -0.77 17.53 5.71
N PRO A 186 -0.49 18.12 4.54
CA PRO A 186 -1.47 19.01 3.95
C PRO A 186 -2.73 18.20 3.68
N VAL A 187 -3.84 18.68 4.23
CA VAL A 187 -5.19 18.23 3.89
C VAL A 187 -5.37 18.59 2.43
N GLY A 188 -5.26 17.59 1.56
CA GLY A 188 -5.45 17.76 0.12
C GLY A 188 -6.66 16.99 -0.35
#